data_edf23c19f6673694ec447e157e02b170
#
_entry.id   edf23c19f6673694ec447e157e02b170
#
_cell.length_a   1.000
_cell.length_b   1.000
_cell.length_c   1.000
_cell.angle_alpha   90.00
_cell.angle_beta   90.00
_cell.angle_gamma   90.00
#
_symmetry.space_group_name_H-M   'P 1'
#
loop_
_entity.id
_entity.type
_entity.pdbx_description
1 polymer ?
#
loop_
_entity_poly.entity_id
_entity_poly.type
_entity_poly.pdbx_seq_one_letter_code
_entity_poly.pdbx_strand_id
1 'polypeptide(L)'
;YNAKKAQLLGLLHREGSVRMSRRMETEELKRHVAEAIHELDNLLSSWMGSSNDTDQKRAQLLSYWVKTYTGMIRRENDFNPASIPRLARRQIVNVDFGFRVGSELGGLHYAVVLDKENGLKGDTVTVVPLGSLKAHHKTSRNKIILEDGIFSALEEKANNQTREARELINSVATDESLIQMDEAARTVEVMKRVATAKNKLDSAQASINKMKKLKEGSIANISQITTISKMRIKEPTTPHSVLNGVKVSERDMEQIEKAVVELYISKGVLKVFSRQENI
;
A
#
# COMPACT_ATOMS: atom_id res chain seq x y z
N TYR A 1 -46.69 11.88 -2.45
CA TYR A 1 -45.60 12.59 -1.72
C TYR A 1 -44.21 12.09 -2.14
N ASN A 2 -44.04 10.77 -2.35
CA ASN A 2 -42.74 10.18 -2.70
C ASN A 2 -42.29 10.46 -4.15
N ALA A 3 -43.20 10.60 -5.09
CA ALA A 3 -42.87 10.86 -6.51
C ALA A 3 -42.29 12.27 -6.71
N LYS A 4 -42.81 13.30 -6.02
CA LYS A 4 -42.28 14.65 -6.08
C LYS A 4 -40.88 14.78 -5.45
N LYS A 5 -40.61 14.00 -4.38
CA LYS A 5 -39.29 13.97 -3.73
C LYS A 5 -38.23 13.28 -4.60
N ALA A 6 -38.61 12.21 -5.32
CA ALA A 6 -37.74 11.54 -6.28
C ALA A 6 -37.43 12.43 -7.51
N GLN A 7 -38.39 13.20 -7.97
CA GLN A 7 -38.22 14.14 -9.07
C GLN A 7 -37.33 15.33 -8.70
N LEU A 8 -37.45 15.85 -7.46
CA LEU A 8 -36.57 16.90 -6.93
C LEU A 8 -35.12 16.42 -6.74
N LEU A 9 -34.93 15.20 -6.22
CA LEU A 9 -33.62 14.58 -6.10
C LEU A 9 -32.97 14.30 -7.46
N GLY A 10 -33.75 13.89 -8.46
CA GLY A 10 -33.29 13.71 -9.84
C GLY A 10 -32.88 15.01 -10.52
N LEU A 11 -33.59 16.13 -10.22
CA LEU A 11 -33.23 17.47 -10.73
C LEU A 11 -31.95 18.00 -10.08
N LEU A 12 -31.79 17.83 -8.76
CA LEU A 12 -30.58 18.23 -8.03
C LEU A 12 -29.34 17.42 -8.51
N HIS A 13 -29.50 16.13 -8.86
CA HIS A 13 -28.41 15.32 -9.44
C HIS A 13 -28.03 15.76 -10.85
N ARG A 14 -29.00 16.16 -11.68
CA ARG A 14 -28.76 16.67 -13.05
C ARG A 14 -28.11 18.06 -13.02
N GLU A 15 -28.55 18.96 -12.14
CA GLU A 15 -27.93 20.28 -11.98
C GLU A 15 -26.48 20.19 -11.47
N GLY A 16 -26.17 19.28 -10.55
CA GLY A 16 -24.80 19.05 -10.07
C GLY A 16 -23.85 18.58 -11.18
N SER A 17 -24.30 17.66 -12.05
CA SER A 17 -23.46 17.14 -13.13
C SER A 17 -23.23 18.14 -14.28
N VAL A 18 -24.18 19.01 -14.54
CA VAL A 18 -24.05 20.08 -15.56
C VAL A 18 -23.17 21.24 -15.06
N ARG A 19 -23.20 21.52 -13.74
CA ARG A 19 -22.35 22.57 -13.14
C ARG A 19 -20.87 22.23 -13.11
N MET A 20 -20.48 20.94 -13.03
CA MET A 20 -19.07 20.54 -13.03
C MET A 20 -18.33 20.79 -14.35
N SER A 21 -19.04 21.00 -15.45
CA SER A 21 -18.42 21.27 -16.76
C SER A 21 -18.14 22.76 -17.03
N ARG A 22 -18.71 23.68 -16.25
CA ARG A 22 -18.52 25.13 -16.37
C ARG A 22 -17.57 25.64 -15.30
N ARG A 23 -16.54 26.39 -15.70
CA ARG A 23 -15.69 27.13 -14.75
C ARG A 23 -16.54 28.14 -14.01
N MET A 24 -16.54 28.05 -12.68
CA MET A 24 -17.24 29.02 -11.81
C MET A 24 -16.56 30.37 -11.86
N GLU A 25 -17.34 31.45 -11.79
CA GLU A 25 -16.83 32.78 -11.51
C GLU A 25 -16.25 32.85 -10.08
N THR A 26 -15.30 33.76 -9.85
CA THR A 26 -14.53 33.82 -8.61
C THR A 26 -15.45 33.92 -7.37
N GLU A 27 -16.50 34.74 -7.40
CA GLU A 27 -17.41 34.89 -6.27
C GLU A 27 -18.34 33.69 -6.07
N GLU A 28 -18.74 33.04 -7.17
CA GLU A 28 -19.47 31.77 -7.11
C GLU A 28 -18.60 30.67 -6.49
N LEU A 29 -17.33 30.58 -6.90
CA LEU A 29 -16.36 29.61 -6.34
C LEU A 29 -16.11 29.84 -4.85
N LYS A 30 -15.93 31.09 -4.41
CA LYS A 30 -15.75 31.41 -2.97
C LYS A 30 -16.93 30.93 -2.14
N ARG A 31 -18.17 31.20 -2.61
CA ARG A 31 -19.37 30.75 -1.93
C ARG A 31 -19.46 29.25 -1.87
N HIS A 32 -19.23 28.57 -2.99
CA HIS A 32 -19.25 27.08 -3.05
C HIS A 32 -18.20 26.45 -2.12
N VAL A 33 -17.00 27.01 -2.06
CA VAL A 33 -15.94 26.55 -1.12
C VAL A 33 -16.38 26.76 0.31
N ALA A 34 -16.96 27.91 0.65
CA ALA A 34 -17.46 28.18 2.01
C ALA A 34 -18.58 27.19 2.40
N GLU A 35 -19.52 26.91 1.50
CA GLU A 35 -20.58 25.91 1.71
C GLU A 35 -20.00 24.51 1.94
N ALA A 36 -19.04 24.06 1.11
CA ALA A 36 -18.41 22.76 1.26
C ALA A 36 -17.64 22.61 2.60
N ILE A 37 -16.96 23.67 3.04
CA ILE A 37 -16.27 23.68 4.35
C ILE A 37 -17.30 23.63 5.48
N HIS A 38 -18.39 24.38 5.38
CA HIS A 38 -19.46 24.40 6.36
C HIS A 38 -20.14 23.04 6.51
N GLU A 39 -20.43 22.35 5.41
CA GLU A 39 -20.97 20.97 5.42
C GLU A 39 -20.03 20.00 6.14
N LEU A 40 -18.71 20.09 5.86
CA LEU A 40 -17.72 19.27 6.53
C LEU A 40 -17.65 19.56 8.03
N ASP A 41 -17.69 20.84 8.42
CA ASP A 41 -17.69 21.27 9.81
C ASP A 41 -18.94 20.79 10.57
N ASN A 42 -20.12 20.93 9.96
CA ASN A 42 -21.38 20.42 10.51
C ASN A 42 -21.34 18.91 10.74
N LEU A 43 -20.83 18.15 9.78
CA LEU A 43 -20.68 16.70 9.89
C LEU A 43 -19.74 16.32 11.06
N LEU A 44 -18.57 16.95 11.13
CA LEU A 44 -17.59 16.69 12.18
C LEU A 44 -18.13 17.09 13.56
N SER A 45 -18.80 18.25 13.66
CA SER A 45 -19.43 18.74 14.90
C SER A 45 -20.54 17.80 15.37
N SER A 46 -21.37 17.30 14.46
CA SER A 46 -22.40 16.31 14.75
C SER A 46 -21.81 15.01 15.32
N TRP A 47 -20.72 14.51 14.70
CA TRP A 47 -20.06 13.29 15.19
C TRP A 47 -19.31 13.49 16.50
N MET A 48 -18.71 14.66 16.73
CA MET A 48 -18.06 14.99 18.01
C MET A 48 -19.06 15.11 19.16
N GLY A 49 -20.27 15.64 18.89
CA GLY A 49 -21.35 15.74 19.87
C GLY A 49 -22.14 14.44 20.09
N SER A 50 -21.88 13.40 19.31
CA SER A 50 -22.54 12.10 19.45
C SER A 50 -22.05 11.37 20.71
N SER A 51 -22.97 10.69 21.41
CA SER A 51 -22.64 9.75 22.49
C SER A 51 -22.09 8.42 21.98
N ASN A 52 -22.04 8.21 20.66
CA ASN A 52 -21.55 6.99 20.03
C ASN A 52 -20.04 7.09 19.78
N ASP A 53 -19.26 6.27 20.45
CA ASP A 53 -17.78 6.19 20.29
C ASP A 53 -17.35 5.97 18.82
N THR A 54 -18.18 5.29 18.03
CA THR A 54 -17.91 5.07 16.60
C THR A 54 -17.93 6.39 15.83
N ASP A 55 -18.87 7.29 16.12
CA ASP A 55 -18.97 8.59 15.45
C ASP A 55 -17.81 9.48 15.85
N GLN A 56 -17.47 9.55 17.14
CA GLN A 56 -16.32 10.31 17.62
C GLN A 56 -15.01 9.81 16.96
N LYS A 57 -14.84 8.49 16.86
CA LYS A 57 -13.70 7.90 16.15
C LYS A 57 -13.69 8.24 14.66
N ARG A 58 -14.86 8.27 14.00
CA ARG A 58 -14.97 8.70 12.59
C ARG A 58 -14.61 10.17 12.42
N ALA A 59 -15.03 11.05 13.32
CA ALA A 59 -14.64 12.46 13.31
C ALA A 59 -13.12 12.61 13.40
N GLN A 60 -12.49 11.89 14.33
CA GLN A 60 -11.03 11.88 14.47
C GLN A 60 -10.34 11.39 13.20
N LEU A 61 -10.76 10.26 12.63
CA LEU A 61 -10.15 9.69 11.44
C LEU A 61 -10.31 10.59 10.22
N LEU A 62 -11.51 11.19 10.03
CA LEU A 62 -11.76 12.11 8.92
C LEU A 62 -10.92 13.39 9.06
N SER A 63 -10.80 13.95 10.27
CA SER A 63 -9.99 15.16 10.51
C SER A 63 -8.49 14.92 10.21
N TYR A 64 -7.94 13.77 10.61
CA TYR A 64 -6.57 13.37 10.24
C TYR A 64 -6.43 13.21 8.74
N TRP A 65 -7.41 12.57 8.10
CA TRP A 65 -7.38 12.37 6.65
C TRP A 65 -7.41 13.69 5.89
N VAL A 66 -8.29 14.62 6.23
CA VAL A 66 -8.36 15.95 5.59
C VAL A 66 -7.01 16.66 5.66
N LYS A 67 -6.34 16.66 6.82
CA LYS A 67 -4.98 17.23 6.97
C LYS A 67 -3.95 16.51 6.09
N THR A 68 -3.99 15.18 6.06
CA THR A 68 -3.06 14.38 5.27
C THR A 68 -3.28 14.62 3.78
N TYR A 69 -4.55 14.60 3.34
CA TYR A 69 -4.93 14.81 1.94
C TYR A 69 -4.55 16.19 1.43
N THR A 70 -4.87 17.25 2.16
CA THR A 70 -4.46 18.61 1.80
C THR A 70 -2.94 18.76 1.74
N GLY A 71 -2.21 18.08 2.62
CA GLY A 71 -0.75 18.03 2.57
C GLY A 71 -0.21 17.29 1.34
N MET A 72 -0.89 16.26 0.84
CA MET A 72 -0.54 15.59 -0.42
C MET A 72 -0.80 16.51 -1.63
N ILE A 73 -1.98 17.10 -1.72
CA ILE A 73 -2.36 18.02 -2.82
C ILE A 73 -1.38 19.20 -2.93
N ARG A 74 -0.97 19.78 -1.80
CA ARG A 74 0.02 20.87 -1.83
C ARG A 74 1.38 20.49 -2.42
N ARG A 75 1.73 19.21 -2.37
CA ARG A 75 3.04 18.69 -2.82
C ARG A 75 2.97 17.85 -4.09
N GLU A 76 1.78 17.70 -4.69
CA GLU A 76 1.62 16.81 -5.85
C GLU A 76 2.45 17.25 -7.05
N ASN A 77 2.58 18.57 -7.28
CA ASN A 77 3.36 19.13 -8.39
C ASN A 77 4.89 18.95 -8.19
N ASP A 78 5.34 18.84 -6.94
CA ASP A 78 6.76 18.69 -6.59
C ASP A 78 7.12 17.22 -6.33
N PHE A 79 6.15 16.32 -6.41
CA PHE A 79 6.38 14.91 -6.13
C PHE A 79 7.16 14.23 -7.25
N ASN A 80 8.31 13.69 -6.89
CA ASN A 80 9.11 12.86 -7.78
C ASN A 80 8.87 11.36 -7.48
N PRO A 81 8.16 10.61 -8.33
CA PRO A 81 7.91 9.18 -8.12
C PRO A 81 9.19 8.35 -7.99
N ALA A 82 10.29 8.79 -8.61
CA ALA A 82 11.57 8.11 -8.54
C ALA A 82 12.27 8.24 -7.17
N SER A 83 11.77 9.09 -6.27
CA SER A 83 12.23 9.15 -4.88
C SER A 83 11.83 7.91 -4.07
N ILE A 84 10.82 7.17 -4.52
CA ILE A 84 10.39 5.90 -3.93
C ILE A 84 11.14 4.75 -4.62
N PRO A 85 11.64 3.75 -3.88
CA PRO A 85 12.26 2.57 -4.47
C PRO A 85 11.36 1.93 -5.55
N ARG A 86 11.99 1.34 -6.57
CA ARG A 86 11.24 0.62 -7.61
C ARG A 86 10.37 -0.46 -6.96
N LEU A 87 9.08 -0.37 -7.22
CA LEU A 87 8.12 -1.36 -6.74
C LEU A 87 8.07 -2.53 -7.72
N ALA A 88 8.20 -3.72 -7.20
CA ALA A 88 8.13 -4.95 -7.99
C ALA A 88 6.80 -5.67 -7.72
N ARG A 89 6.35 -6.46 -8.70
CA ARG A 89 5.26 -7.41 -8.51
C ARG A 89 5.46 -8.25 -7.25
N ARG A 90 4.38 -8.56 -6.52
CA ARG A 90 4.38 -9.28 -5.23
C ARG A 90 4.91 -8.47 -4.05
N GLN A 91 5.53 -7.31 -4.28
CA GLN A 91 6.09 -6.54 -3.19
C GLN A 91 4.99 -6.05 -2.25
N ILE A 92 5.30 -6.13 -0.95
CA ILE A 92 4.44 -5.63 0.10
C ILE A 92 4.75 -4.15 0.31
N VAL A 93 3.70 -3.34 0.32
CA VAL A 93 3.76 -1.91 0.60
C VAL A 93 2.80 -1.56 1.74
N ASN A 94 3.11 -0.53 2.51
CA ASN A 94 2.20 0.05 3.48
C ASN A 94 1.59 1.32 2.90
N VAL A 95 0.27 1.39 2.80
CA VAL A 95 -0.48 2.39 2.05
C VAL A 95 -1.50 3.08 2.93
N ASP A 96 -1.59 4.39 2.82
CA ASP A 96 -2.68 5.18 3.38
C ASP A 96 -3.81 5.29 2.35
N PHE A 97 -4.83 4.44 2.50
CA PHE A 97 -6.01 4.45 1.63
C PHE A 97 -6.95 5.63 1.93
N GLY A 98 -6.73 6.34 3.03
CA GLY A 98 -7.51 7.50 3.43
C GLY A 98 -8.85 7.15 4.07
N PHE A 99 -9.65 8.16 4.29
CA PHE A 99 -11.02 7.99 4.76
C PHE A 99 -11.92 7.60 3.58
N ARG A 100 -12.66 6.51 3.71
CA ARG A 100 -13.47 5.90 2.64
C ARG A 100 -14.93 5.82 3.03
N VAL A 101 -15.80 5.58 2.05
CA VAL A 101 -17.25 5.53 2.23
C VAL A 101 -17.72 4.08 2.40
N GLY A 102 -18.61 3.85 3.36
CA GLY A 102 -19.27 2.57 3.58
C GLY A 102 -18.29 1.43 3.87
N SER A 103 -18.32 0.39 3.05
CA SER A 103 -17.51 -0.82 3.19
C SER A 103 -16.18 -0.77 2.43
N GLU A 104 -15.84 0.34 1.81
CA GLU A 104 -14.53 0.50 1.18
C GLU A 104 -13.43 0.43 2.24
N LEU A 105 -12.33 -0.24 1.90
CA LEU A 105 -11.18 -0.35 2.79
C LEU A 105 -10.44 0.98 2.85
N GLY A 106 -10.48 1.62 4.04
CA GLY A 106 -9.82 2.88 4.33
C GLY A 106 -8.77 2.75 5.43
N GLY A 107 -8.01 3.83 5.63
CA GLY A 107 -6.95 3.90 6.64
C GLY A 107 -5.63 3.30 6.18
N LEU A 108 -4.76 3.00 7.14
CA LEU A 108 -3.41 2.49 6.88
C LEU A 108 -3.43 0.97 6.82
N HIS A 109 -3.12 0.42 5.65
CA HIS A 109 -3.07 -1.02 5.42
C HIS A 109 -1.84 -1.44 4.61
N TYR A 110 -1.43 -2.69 4.80
CA TYR A 110 -0.51 -3.34 3.88
C TYR A 110 -1.25 -3.69 2.59
N ALA A 111 -0.50 -3.77 1.50
CA ALA A 111 -1.02 -4.18 0.20
C ALA A 111 0.05 -4.90 -0.61
N VAL A 112 -0.37 -5.72 -1.55
CA VAL A 112 0.51 -6.42 -2.50
C VAL A 112 0.45 -5.71 -3.84
N VAL A 113 1.61 -5.43 -4.43
CA VAL A 113 1.73 -4.83 -5.76
C VAL A 113 1.35 -5.87 -6.83
N LEU A 114 0.40 -5.50 -7.69
CA LEU A 114 -0.07 -6.32 -8.81
C LEU A 114 0.66 -6.04 -10.13
N ASP A 115 1.16 -4.83 -10.32
CA ASP A 115 1.78 -4.45 -11.58
C ASP A 115 2.92 -5.41 -11.94
N LYS A 116 2.91 -5.95 -13.16
CA LYS A 116 4.01 -6.74 -13.70
C LYS A 116 5.25 -5.87 -13.86
N GLU A 117 5.04 -4.66 -14.36
CA GLU A 117 6.06 -3.64 -14.55
C GLU A 117 5.58 -2.34 -13.93
N ASN A 118 6.35 -1.80 -12.97
CA ASN A 118 6.12 -0.50 -12.39
C ASN A 118 7.38 0.35 -12.54
N GLY A 119 7.34 1.26 -13.52
CA GLY A 119 8.46 2.15 -13.80
C GLY A 119 8.72 3.12 -12.66
N LEU A 120 9.99 3.50 -12.46
CA LEU A 120 10.37 4.49 -11.43
C LEU A 120 9.63 5.81 -11.61
N LYS A 121 9.43 6.25 -12.86
CA LYS A 121 8.76 7.50 -13.19
C LYS A 121 7.23 7.41 -13.18
N GLY A 122 6.64 6.22 -13.06
CA GLY A 122 5.19 6.06 -12.99
C GLY A 122 4.66 6.60 -11.66
N ASP A 123 3.61 7.43 -11.70
CA ASP A 123 3.03 8.12 -10.54
C ASP A 123 2.12 7.22 -9.71
N THR A 124 1.66 6.13 -10.30
CA THR A 124 0.67 5.24 -9.70
C THR A 124 1.16 3.80 -9.61
N VAL A 125 0.47 3.01 -8.79
CA VAL A 125 0.67 1.58 -8.64
C VAL A 125 -0.67 0.91 -8.33
N THR A 126 -0.91 -0.26 -8.93
CA THR A 126 -2.09 -1.08 -8.64
C THR A 126 -1.79 -2.08 -7.55
N VAL A 127 -2.65 -2.13 -6.55
CA VAL A 127 -2.42 -2.94 -5.34
C VAL A 127 -3.67 -3.72 -4.92
N VAL A 128 -3.45 -4.86 -4.26
CA VAL A 128 -4.46 -5.60 -3.50
C VAL A 128 -4.27 -5.30 -2.02
N PRO A 129 -5.23 -4.67 -1.36
CA PRO A 129 -5.14 -4.40 0.08
C PRO A 129 -5.17 -5.69 0.90
N LEU A 130 -4.36 -5.71 1.97
CA LEU A 130 -4.29 -6.79 2.94
C LEU A 130 -4.97 -6.38 4.25
N GLY A 131 -5.74 -7.29 4.81
CA GLY A 131 -6.28 -7.21 6.16
C GLY A 131 -5.64 -8.23 7.09
N SER A 132 -5.79 -8.04 8.40
CA SER A 132 -5.41 -9.06 9.40
C SER A 132 -6.40 -10.22 9.37
N LEU A 133 -5.89 -11.44 9.39
CA LEU A 133 -6.71 -12.64 9.53
C LEU A 133 -7.38 -12.65 10.91
N LYS A 134 -8.64 -13.05 10.96
CA LYS A 134 -9.41 -13.26 12.18
C LYS A 134 -9.99 -14.67 12.15
N ALA A 135 -10.25 -15.27 13.31
CA ALA A 135 -10.72 -16.64 13.44
C ALA A 135 -11.97 -16.99 12.61
N HIS A 136 -12.86 -16.01 12.38
CA HIS A 136 -14.07 -16.20 11.57
C HIS A 136 -13.88 -15.99 10.06
N HIS A 137 -12.69 -15.55 9.63
CA HIS A 137 -12.43 -15.36 8.21
C HIS A 137 -12.29 -16.71 7.50
N LYS A 138 -12.90 -16.79 6.33
CA LYS A 138 -12.79 -17.93 5.40
C LYS A 138 -12.40 -17.39 4.03
N THR A 139 -11.68 -18.18 3.29
CA THR A 139 -11.44 -17.92 1.88
C THR A 139 -12.76 -17.84 1.13
N SER A 140 -12.91 -16.85 0.28
CA SER A 140 -14.05 -16.65 -0.57
C SER A 140 -13.59 -16.03 -1.89
N ARG A 141 -14.50 -15.92 -2.86
CA ARG A 141 -14.23 -15.28 -4.14
C ARG A 141 -13.62 -13.87 -3.99
N ASN A 142 -13.98 -13.13 -2.93
CA ASN A 142 -13.56 -11.76 -2.69
C ASN A 142 -12.37 -11.63 -1.72
N LYS A 143 -12.02 -12.69 -1.00
CA LYS A 143 -11.04 -12.67 0.08
C LYS A 143 -10.23 -13.96 0.08
N ILE A 144 -8.93 -13.85 -0.08
CA ILE A 144 -8.00 -14.98 -0.08
C ILE A 144 -7.15 -14.92 1.18
N ILE A 145 -7.16 -16.00 1.96
CA ILE A 145 -6.23 -16.16 3.08
C ILE A 145 -4.88 -16.52 2.48
N LEU A 146 -3.87 -15.72 2.79
CA LEU A 146 -2.50 -15.98 2.37
C LEU A 146 -1.86 -16.97 3.33
N GLU A 147 -1.19 -17.98 2.81
CA GLU A 147 -0.56 -19.02 3.62
C GLU A 147 0.70 -18.50 4.29
N ASP A 148 1.54 -17.81 3.52
CA ASP A 148 2.81 -17.26 3.98
C ASP A 148 2.63 -15.82 4.50
N GLY A 149 1.92 -14.98 3.75
CA GLY A 149 1.57 -13.62 4.13
C GLY A 149 2.76 -12.70 4.40
N ILE A 150 2.51 -11.62 5.18
CA ILE A 150 3.55 -10.61 5.50
C ILE A 150 4.56 -11.14 6.51
N PHE A 151 4.12 -11.96 7.45
CA PHE A 151 4.95 -12.45 8.55
C PHE A 151 6.09 -13.29 8.00
N SER A 152 5.79 -14.31 7.21
CA SER A 152 6.78 -15.19 6.58
C SER A 152 7.71 -14.44 5.63
N ALA A 153 7.18 -13.46 4.88
CA ALA A 153 8.00 -12.63 4.00
C ALA A 153 9.05 -11.77 4.77
N LEU A 154 8.69 -11.26 5.94
CA LEU A 154 9.63 -10.54 6.80
C LEU A 154 10.62 -11.48 7.49
N GLU A 155 10.19 -12.67 7.90
CA GLU A 155 11.03 -13.70 8.46
C GLU A 155 12.09 -14.17 7.46
N GLU A 156 11.68 -14.47 6.23
CA GLU A 156 12.60 -14.81 5.14
C GLU A 156 13.64 -13.72 4.91
N LYS A 157 13.21 -12.45 4.86
CA LYS A 157 14.12 -11.31 4.75
C LYS A 157 15.12 -11.27 5.89
N ALA A 158 14.67 -11.41 7.14
CA ALA A 158 15.53 -11.38 8.32
C ALA A 158 16.55 -12.52 8.29
N ASN A 159 16.12 -13.74 7.93
CA ASN A 159 16.96 -14.90 7.82
C ASN A 159 18.03 -14.74 6.73
N ASN A 160 17.64 -14.24 5.54
CA ASN A 160 18.55 -13.97 4.44
C ASN A 160 19.62 -12.94 4.84
N GLN A 161 19.20 -11.83 5.46
CA GLN A 161 20.13 -10.79 5.92
C GLN A 161 21.09 -11.28 6.99
N THR A 162 20.62 -12.13 7.91
CA THR A 162 21.47 -12.75 8.93
C THR A 162 22.48 -13.71 8.31
N ARG A 163 22.07 -14.52 7.32
CA ARG A 163 22.97 -15.41 6.59
C ARG A 163 24.04 -14.63 5.85
N GLU A 164 23.65 -13.61 5.06
CA GLU A 164 24.58 -12.77 4.31
C GLU A 164 25.56 -12.01 5.22
N ALA A 165 25.14 -11.55 6.38
CA ALA A 165 26.02 -10.94 7.37
C ALA A 165 27.06 -11.94 7.89
N ARG A 166 26.64 -13.17 8.17
CA ARG A 166 27.54 -14.25 8.61
C ARG A 166 28.56 -14.62 7.54
N GLU A 167 28.12 -14.71 6.29
CA GLU A 167 28.99 -14.99 5.12
C GLU A 167 30.05 -13.89 4.96
N LEU A 168 29.67 -12.60 5.10
CA LEU A 168 30.61 -11.49 5.04
C LEU A 168 31.66 -11.57 6.17
N ILE A 169 31.27 -11.89 7.39
CA ILE A 169 32.22 -12.02 8.50
C ILE A 169 33.15 -13.23 8.28
N ASN A 170 32.60 -14.36 7.85
CA ASN A 170 33.42 -15.54 7.55
C ASN A 170 34.42 -15.25 6.42
N SER A 171 34.05 -14.48 5.42
CA SER A 171 34.94 -14.12 4.32
C SER A 171 36.16 -13.30 4.75
N VAL A 172 36.09 -12.59 5.89
CA VAL A 172 37.27 -11.92 6.46
C VAL A 172 38.37 -12.89 6.85
N ALA A 173 38.00 -14.09 7.33
CA ALA A 173 38.96 -15.12 7.77
C ALA A 173 39.41 -16.04 6.63
N THR A 174 38.62 -16.18 5.55
CA THR A 174 38.86 -17.21 4.52
C THR A 174 39.29 -16.64 3.16
N ASP A 175 39.21 -15.31 2.95
CA ASP A 175 39.54 -14.70 1.66
C ASP A 175 41.05 -14.46 1.55
N GLU A 176 41.73 -15.33 0.79
CA GLU A 176 43.16 -15.26 0.54
C GLU A 176 43.61 -13.94 -0.12
N SER A 177 42.68 -13.26 -0.84
CA SER A 177 42.99 -11.97 -1.46
C SER A 177 43.30 -10.89 -0.43
N LEU A 178 42.74 -10.97 0.76
CA LEU A 178 43.02 -10.06 1.87
C LEU A 178 44.45 -10.20 2.39
N ILE A 179 45.01 -11.41 2.33
CA ILE A 179 46.38 -11.68 2.79
C ILE A 179 47.40 -11.03 1.85
N GLN A 180 47.09 -10.90 0.56
CA GLN A 180 47.93 -10.30 -0.47
C GLN A 180 47.90 -8.76 -0.48
N MET A 181 46.93 -8.13 0.23
CA MET A 181 46.85 -6.68 0.35
C MET A 181 47.87 -6.13 1.33
N ASP A 182 48.31 -4.91 1.11
CA ASP A 182 49.02 -4.16 2.15
C ASP A 182 48.15 -3.97 3.38
N GLU A 183 48.77 -3.71 4.54
CA GLU A 183 48.08 -3.66 5.83
C GLU A 183 47.00 -2.57 5.88
N ALA A 184 47.21 -1.43 5.27
CA ALA A 184 46.28 -0.31 5.25
C ALA A 184 45.04 -0.64 4.38
N ALA A 185 45.25 -1.16 3.18
CA ALA A 185 44.17 -1.56 2.26
C ALA A 185 43.34 -2.71 2.85
N ARG A 186 44.00 -3.71 3.46
CA ARG A 186 43.35 -4.82 4.17
C ARG A 186 42.45 -4.33 5.29
N THR A 187 42.96 -3.43 6.14
CA THR A 187 42.20 -2.85 7.25
C THR A 187 40.94 -2.15 6.76
N VAL A 188 41.04 -1.35 5.69
CA VAL A 188 39.87 -0.66 5.07
C VAL A 188 38.86 -1.66 4.56
N GLU A 189 39.28 -2.71 3.83
CA GLU A 189 38.36 -3.71 3.28
C GLU A 189 37.69 -4.54 4.39
N VAL A 190 38.42 -4.95 5.43
CA VAL A 190 37.86 -5.61 6.61
C VAL A 190 36.82 -4.74 7.32
N MET A 191 37.16 -3.48 7.57
CA MET A 191 36.21 -2.51 8.18
C MET A 191 34.94 -2.35 7.34
N LYS A 192 35.05 -2.27 6.01
CA LYS A 192 33.92 -2.19 5.09
C LYS A 192 33.02 -3.43 5.16
N ARG A 193 33.60 -4.65 5.18
CA ARG A 193 32.84 -5.90 5.33
C ARG A 193 32.13 -5.97 6.67
N VAL A 194 32.79 -5.61 7.75
CA VAL A 194 32.21 -5.57 9.09
C VAL A 194 31.08 -4.55 9.17
N ALA A 195 31.24 -3.34 8.62
CA ALA A 195 30.20 -2.34 8.57
C ALA A 195 28.98 -2.81 7.73
N THR A 196 29.24 -3.49 6.62
CA THR A 196 28.18 -4.04 5.78
C THR A 196 27.41 -5.15 6.51
N ALA A 197 28.12 -6.06 7.18
CA ALA A 197 27.51 -7.12 7.99
C ALA A 197 26.66 -6.55 9.12
N LYS A 198 27.16 -5.52 9.81
CA LYS A 198 26.40 -4.81 10.85
C LYS A 198 25.09 -4.22 10.28
N ASN A 199 25.15 -3.51 9.16
CA ASN A 199 23.96 -2.94 8.53
C ASN A 199 22.93 -4.01 8.16
N LYS A 200 23.36 -5.20 7.72
CA LYS A 200 22.48 -6.34 7.45
C LYS A 200 21.82 -6.87 8.74
N LEU A 201 22.55 -7.00 9.83
CA LEU A 201 22.01 -7.42 11.12
C LEU A 201 21.01 -6.39 11.67
N ASP A 202 21.32 -5.10 11.57
CA ASP A 202 20.41 -4.04 11.99
C ASP A 202 19.09 -4.09 11.18
N SER A 203 19.18 -4.36 9.87
CA SER A 203 18.02 -4.53 9.00
C SER A 203 17.21 -5.81 9.33
N ALA A 204 17.88 -6.93 9.65
CA ALA A 204 17.24 -8.15 10.13
C ALA A 204 16.48 -7.90 11.43
N GLN A 205 17.13 -7.22 12.39
CA GLN A 205 16.50 -6.85 13.66
C GLN A 205 15.28 -5.94 13.48
N ALA A 206 15.35 -4.99 12.54
CA ALA A 206 14.21 -4.13 12.18
C ALA A 206 13.03 -4.95 11.62
N SER A 207 13.30 -5.96 10.78
CA SER A 207 12.29 -6.89 10.25
C SER A 207 11.63 -7.68 11.39
N ILE A 208 12.41 -8.24 12.32
CA ILE A 208 11.90 -8.95 13.50
C ILE A 208 11.05 -8.04 14.39
N ASN A 209 11.50 -6.81 14.62
CA ASN A 209 10.75 -5.83 15.42
C ASN A 209 9.43 -5.43 14.75
N LYS A 210 9.38 -5.41 13.42
CA LYS A 210 8.16 -5.19 12.67
C LYS A 210 7.20 -6.37 12.79
N MET A 211 7.71 -7.62 12.68
CA MET A 211 6.93 -8.85 12.86
C MET A 211 6.22 -8.91 14.21
N LYS A 212 6.90 -8.54 15.30
CA LYS A 212 6.31 -8.51 16.65
C LYS A 212 5.09 -7.59 16.78
N LYS A 213 4.92 -6.63 15.88
CA LYS A 213 3.79 -5.69 15.84
C LYS A 213 2.66 -6.15 14.93
N LEU A 214 2.88 -7.18 14.12
CA LEU A 214 1.88 -7.73 13.22
C LEU A 214 1.03 -8.78 13.94
N LYS A 215 -0.22 -8.88 13.52
CA LYS A 215 -1.06 -10.04 13.83
C LYS A 215 -0.69 -11.17 12.87
N GLU A 216 -0.67 -12.38 13.36
CA GLU A 216 -0.46 -13.55 12.52
C GLU A 216 -1.57 -13.69 11.49
N GLY A 217 -1.17 -14.05 10.27
CA GLY A 217 -2.03 -14.27 9.12
C GLY A 217 -2.48 -12.99 8.41
N SER A 218 -2.58 -13.12 7.12
CA SER A 218 -2.98 -12.04 6.20
C SER A 218 -4.13 -12.52 5.31
N ILE A 219 -5.03 -11.60 4.96
CA ILE A 219 -6.11 -11.84 4.02
C ILE A 219 -6.07 -10.79 2.91
N ALA A 220 -5.98 -11.23 1.65
CA ALA A 220 -6.01 -10.36 0.49
C ALA A 220 -7.48 -10.04 0.11
N ASN A 221 -7.82 -8.75 0.04
CA ASN A 221 -9.15 -8.29 -0.31
C ASN A 221 -9.26 -8.04 -1.81
N ILE A 222 -9.58 -9.07 -2.58
CA ILE A 222 -9.59 -9.03 -4.05
C ILE A 222 -10.60 -8.02 -4.61
N SER A 223 -11.79 -7.91 -3.98
CA SER A 223 -12.82 -6.95 -4.39
C SER A 223 -12.46 -5.48 -4.08
N GLN A 224 -11.33 -5.22 -3.42
CA GLN A 224 -10.85 -3.89 -3.06
C GLN A 224 -9.56 -3.50 -3.83
N ILE A 225 -9.24 -4.23 -4.91
CA ILE A 225 -8.14 -3.85 -5.80
C ILE A 225 -8.31 -2.41 -6.23
N THR A 226 -7.23 -1.63 -6.15
CA THR A 226 -7.27 -0.23 -6.52
C THR A 226 -5.92 0.27 -7.00
N THR A 227 -5.95 1.25 -7.90
CA THR A 227 -4.78 2.01 -8.31
C THR A 227 -4.67 3.24 -7.41
N ILE A 228 -3.49 3.47 -6.87
CA ILE A 228 -3.19 4.57 -5.96
C ILE A 228 -2.02 5.40 -6.47
N SER A 229 -1.97 6.68 -6.09
CA SER A 229 -0.76 7.48 -6.23
C SER A 229 0.34 6.93 -5.31
N LYS A 230 1.58 6.88 -5.80
CA LYS A 230 2.75 6.53 -4.98
C LYS A 230 2.94 7.45 -3.77
N MET A 231 2.41 8.67 -3.78
CA MET A 231 2.39 9.57 -2.62
C MET A 231 1.68 8.99 -1.39
N ARG A 232 0.78 8.02 -1.58
CA ARG A 232 0.06 7.33 -0.51
C ARG A 232 0.88 6.22 0.15
N ILE A 233 2.02 5.85 -0.42
CA ILE A 233 2.90 4.83 0.13
C ILE A 233 3.64 5.39 1.34
N LYS A 234 3.47 4.74 2.48
CA LYS A 234 4.16 5.06 3.73
C LYS A 234 5.43 4.24 3.91
N GLU A 235 5.48 3.06 3.25
CA GLU A 235 6.65 2.18 3.24
C GLU A 235 6.55 1.17 2.09
N PRO A 236 7.65 0.91 1.32
CA PRO A 236 8.96 1.54 1.46
C PRO A 236 9.00 2.96 0.88
N THR A 237 9.71 3.87 1.53
CA THR A 237 9.98 5.22 1.02
C THR A 237 11.46 5.43 0.70
N THR A 238 12.33 4.53 1.17
CA THR A 238 13.77 4.55 0.92
C THR A 238 14.28 3.13 0.66
N PRO A 239 15.47 2.96 0.05
CA PRO A 239 16.12 1.64 -0.09
C PRO A 239 16.34 0.91 1.24
N HIS A 240 16.46 1.64 2.36
CA HIS A 240 16.68 1.10 3.70
C HIS A 240 15.39 0.76 4.46
N SER A 241 14.23 1.08 3.88
CA SER A 241 12.93 0.76 4.49
C SER A 241 12.78 -0.74 4.71
N VAL A 242 12.16 -1.14 5.82
CA VAL A 242 11.98 -2.56 6.17
C VAL A 242 11.22 -3.33 5.09
N LEU A 243 10.20 -2.72 4.48
CA LEU A 243 9.42 -3.37 3.41
C LEU A 243 10.09 -3.31 2.03
N ASN A 244 11.24 -2.64 1.88
CA ASN A 244 11.91 -2.65 0.59
C ASN A 244 12.37 -4.07 0.22
N GLY A 245 11.90 -4.58 -0.94
CA GLY A 245 12.19 -5.93 -1.43
C GLY A 245 11.43 -7.06 -0.71
N VAL A 246 10.58 -6.77 0.29
CA VAL A 246 9.73 -7.78 0.93
C VAL A 246 8.59 -8.14 -0.01
N LYS A 247 8.44 -9.44 -0.33
CA LYS A 247 7.45 -9.96 -1.29
C LYS A 247 6.67 -11.10 -0.69
N VAL A 248 5.39 -11.21 -1.02
CA VAL A 248 4.63 -12.45 -0.77
C VAL A 248 5.22 -13.60 -1.59
N SER A 249 4.99 -14.84 -1.17
CA SER A 249 5.43 -16.03 -1.90
C SER A 249 4.83 -16.09 -3.32
N GLU A 250 5.45 -16.87 -4.22
CA GLU A 250 4.88 -17.13 -5.54
C GLU A 250 3.49 -17.76 -5.39
N ARG A 251 3.35 -18.71 -4.48
CA ARG A 251 2.10 -19.41 -4.20
C ARG A 251 0.99 -18.47 -3.77
N ASP A 252 1.25 -17.55 -2.84
CA ASP A 252 0.27 -16.54 -2.42
C ASP A 252 -0.12 -15.64 -3.60
N MET A 253 0.84 -15.28 -4.45
CA MET A 253 0.56 -14.46 -5.61
C MET A 253 -0.29 -15.17 -6.66
N GLU A 254 -0.01 -16.44 -6.94
CA GLU A 254 -0.83 -17.28 -7.84
C GLU A 254 -2.28 -17.40 -7.35
N GLN A 255 -2.49 -17.55 -6.05
CA GLN A 255 -3.83 -17.55 -5.46
C GLN A 255 -4.55 -16.21 -5.65
N ILE A 256 -3.84 -15.09 -5.46
CA ILE A 256 -4.38 -13.74 -5.72
C ILE A 256 -4.76 -13.61 -7.20
N GLU A 257 -3.86 -13.98 -8.12
CA GLU A 257 -4.09 -13.88 -9.57
C GLU A 257 -5.28 -14.72 -10.02
N LYS A 258 -5.36 -15.95 -9.55
CA LYS A 258 -6.50 -16.84 -9.82
C LYS A 258 -7.81 -16.20 -9.38
N ALA A 259 -7.85 -15.63 -8.18
CA ALA A 259 -9.03 -14.97 -7.67
C ALA A 259 -9.38 -13.69 -8.45
N VAL A 260 -8.37 -12.92 -8.91
CA VAL A 260 -8.57 -11.76 -9.80
C VAL A 260 -9.21 -12.21 -11.11
N VAL A 261 -8.69 -13.26 -11.73
CA VAL A 261 -9.24 -13.82 -12.97
C VAL A 261 -10.68 -14.30 -12.77
N GLU A 262 -10.95 -15.04 -11.70
CA GLU A 262 -12.29 -15.56 -11.40
C GLU A 262 -13.31 -14.45 -11.12
N LEU A 263 -12.87 -13.33 -10.53
CA LEU A 263 -13.77 -12.23 -10.13
C LEU A 263 -14.01 -11.23 -11.26
N TYR A 264 -12.99 -10.93 -12.06
CA TYR A 264 -13.03 -9.80 -13.00
C TYR A 264 -12.98 -10.20 -14.48
N ILE A 265 -12.53 -11.43 -14.81
CA ILE A 265 -12.38 -11.86 -16.20
C ILE A 265 -13.49 -12.83 -16.61
N SER A 266 -14.18 -12.53 -17.70
CA SER A 266 -15.25 -13.40 -18.19
C SER A 266 -14.70 -14.73 -18.73
N LYS A 267 -15.44 -15.81 -18.52
CA LYS A 267 -15.07 -17.16 -19.03
C LYS A 267 -14.87 -17.20 -20.55
N GLY A 268 -15.55 -16.33 -21.30
CA GLY A 268 -15.41 -16.23 -22.75
C GLY A 268 -14.01 -15.78 -23.17
N VAL A 269 -13.46 -14.78 -22.49
CA VAL A 269 -12.09 -14.28 -22.71
C VAL A 269 -11.06 -15.38 -22.42
N LEU A 270 -11.19 -16.09 -21.30
CA LEU A 270 -10.26 -17.16 -20.91
C LEU A 270 -10.21 -18.29 -21.96
N LYS A 271 -11.35 -18.64 -22.57
CA LYS A 271 -11.41 -19.67 -23.64
C LYS A 271 -10.66 -19.25 -24.92
N VAL A 272 -10.54 -17.95 -25.20
CA VAL A 272 -9.78 -17.45 -26.36
C VAL A 272 -8.29 -17.67 -26.14
N PHE A 273 -7.78 -17.33 -24.95
CA PHE A 273 -6.36 -17.48 -24.64
C PHE A 273 -5.94 -18.95 -24.57
N SER A 274 -6.74 -19.85 -23.99
CA SER A 274 -6.42 -21.29 -23.93
C SER A 274 -6.38 -21.99 -25.31
N ARG A 275 -7.01 -21.41 -26.34
CA ARG A 275 -6.95 -21.94 -27.72
C ARG A 275 -5.69 -21.51 -28.48
N GLN A 276 -5.04 -20.42 -28.06
CA GLN A 276 -3.80 -19.93 -28.71
C GLN A 276 -2.54 -20.65 -28.22
N GLU A 277 -2.57 -21.32 -27.06
CA GLU A 277 -1.45 -22.11 -26.54
C GLU A 277 -1.37 -23.53 -27.15
N ASN A 278 -2.37 -23.93 -27.95
CA ASN A 278 -2.42 -25.23 -28.58
C ASN A 278 -2.16 -25.19 -30.12
N ILE A 279 -1.57 -24.10 -30.63
CA ILE A 279 -1.06 -23.94 -32.01
C ILE A 279 0.45 -23.75 -31.94
#